data_b204622a83bc5a80938b1d324e41313a
#
_entry.id   b204622a83bc5a80938b1d324e41313a
#
_cell.length_a   1.000
_cell.length_b   1.000
_cell.length_c   1.000
_cell.angle_alpha   90.00
_cell.angle_beta   90.00
_cell.angle_gamma   90.00
#
_symmetry.space_group_name_H-M   'P 1'
#
loop_
_entity.id
_entity.type
_entity.pdbx_description
1 polymer ?
#
loop_
_entity_poly.entity_id
_entity_poly.type
_entity_poly.pdbx_seq_one_letter_code
_entity_poly.pdbx_strand_id
1 'polypeptide(L)'
;MPLDREEYVEQAYFFQTLRERMQQEMSTQDLLDAIRQEVLATTMLPFALDFMAGELRLTGGFATAMARLPHYFTPFQTYVVGEAEKAEGRFDFRIALEILQREVEYRAQGASPQGIFLYQFETLCRNRLG
;
A
#
# COMPACT_ATOMS: atom_id res chain seq x y z
N MET A 1 5.72 -16.06 -2.49
CA MET A 1 6.67 -16.07 -1.37
C MET A 1 6.47 -14.82 -0.52
N PRO A 2 6.43 -14.95 0.80
CA PRO A 2 6.36 -13.76 1.64
C PRO A 2 7.67 -12.98 1.55
N LEU A 3 7.56 -11.69 1.77
CA LEU A 3 8.72 -10.80 1.79
C LEU A 3 9.44 -10.91 3.14
N ASP A 4 10.66 -10.39 3.19
CA ASP A 4 11.39 -10.31 4.45
C ASP A 4 10.72 -9.32 5.39
N ARG A 5 10.95 -9.52 6.70
CA ARG A 5 10.39 -8.63 7.71
C ARG A 5 10.74 -7.17 7.46
N GLU A 6 11.97 -6.91 7.02
CA GLU A 6 12.42 -5.55 6.75
C GLU A 6 11.57 -4.88 5.67
N GLU A 7 11.15 -5.65 4.64
CA GLU A 7 10.27 -5.11 3.60
C GLU A 7 8.93 -4.68 4.18
N TYR A 8 8.36 -5.51 5.06
CA TYR A 8 7.06 -5.17 5.65
C TYR A 8 7.17 -3.95 6.57
N VAL A 9 8.27 -3.83 7.32
CA VAL A 9 8.50 -2.66 8.17
C VAL A 9 8.56 -1.40 7.31
N GLU A 10 9.27 -1.45 6.18
CA GLU A 10 9.38 -0.30 5.29
C GLU A 10 8.07 -0.01 4.57
N GLN A 11 7.32 -1.04 4.20
CA GLN A 11 5.99 -0.81 3.63
C GLN A 11 5.07 -0.14 4.63
N ALA A 12 5.13 -0.53 5.91
CA ALA A 12 4.32 0.11 6.95
C ALA A 12 4.66 1.59 7.04
N TYR A 13 5.95 1.92 7.02
CA TYR A 13 6.38 3.31 7.03
C TYR A 13 5.83 4.06 5.81
N PHE A 14 5.91 3.44 4.65
CA PHE A 14 5.44 4.05 3.42
C PHE A 14 3.94 4.35 3.48
N PHE A 15 3.13 3.36 3.86
CA PHE A 15 1.69 3.56 3.91
C PHE A 15 1.30 4.62 4.93
N GLN A 16 1.94 4.61 6.10
CA GLN A 16 1.68 5.62 7.13
C GLN A 16 2.08 7.01 6.65
N THR A 17 3.26 7.15 6.10
CA THR A 17 3.80 8.44 5.69
C THR A 17 2.99 9.02 4.54
N LEU A 18 2.62 8.19 3.57
CA LEU A 18 1.80 8.64 2.45
C LEU A 18 0.44 9.13 2.98
N ARG A 19 -0.18 8.38 3.88
CA ARG A 19 -1.46 8.77 4.47
C ARG A 19 -1.36 10.12 5.16
N GLU A 20 -0.30 10.32 5.95
CA GLU A 20 -0.12 11.54 6.70
C GLU A 20 0.13 12.74 5.79
N ARG A 21 0.89 12.54 4.71
CA ARG A 21 1.29 13.62 3.82
C ARG A 21 0.28 13.93 2.73
N MET A 22 -0.72 13.08 2.54
CA MET A 22 -1.73 13.32 1.50
C MET A 22 -2.58 14.56 1.76
N GLN A 23 -2.54 15.10 2.98
CA GLN A 23 -3.23 16.33 3.28
C GLN A 23 -2.49 17.58 2.82
N GLN A 24 -1.25 17.41 2.37
CA GLN A 24 -0.45 18.50 1.84
C GLN A 24 -0.77 18.71 0.36
N GLU A 25 -0.46 19.90 -0.16
CA GLU A 25 -0.73 20.23 -1.55
C GLU A 25 0.36 19.74 -2.48
N MET A 26 0.76 18.48 -2.33
CA MET A 26 1.73 17.84 -3.21
C MET A 26 1.04 16.77 -4.02
N SER A 27 1.47 16.59 -5.27
CA SER A 27 0.96 15.50 -6.08
C SER A 27 1.42 14.16 -5.49
N THR A 28 0.65 13.09 -5.79
CA THR A 28 1.03 11.76 -5.34
C THR A 28 2.40 11.37 -5.87
N GLN A 29 2.71 11.75 -7.11
CA GLN A 29 4.03 11.46 -7.69
C GLN A 29 5.16 12.11 -6.88
N ASP A 30 4.97 13.37 -6.50
CA ASP A 30 5.99 14.08 -5.71
C ASP A 30 6.13 13.45 -4.33
N LEU A 31 5.02 13.01 -3.74
CA LEU A 31 5.07 12.30 -2.46
C LEU A 31 5.85 10.99 -2.57
N LEU A 32 5.61 10.22 -3.64
CA LEU A 32 6.34 8.97 -3.86
C LEU A 32 7.84 9.23 -4.02
N ASP A 33 8.21 10.26 -4.77
CA ASP A 33 9.61 10.61 -4.97
C ASP A 33 10.26 11.01 -3.65
N ALA A 34 9.56 11.78 -2.82
CA ALA A 34 10.09 12.20 -1.52
C ALA A 34 10.27 11.00 -0.59
N ILE A 35 9.25 10.14 -0.50
CA ILE A 35 9.29 8.99 0.40
C ILE A 35 10.35 8.00 -0.05
N ARG A 36 10.54 7.85 -1.36
CA ARG A 36 11.56 6.94 -1.90
C ARG A 36 12.94 7.22 -1.31
N GLN A 37 13.24 8.47 -1.04
CA GLN A 37 14.53 8.85 -0.48
C GLN A 37 14.64 8.61 1.02
N GLU A 38 13.52 8.34 1.68
CA GLU A 38 13.49 8.13 3.13
C GLU A 38 13.52 6.65 3.52
N VAL A 39 13.19 5.74 2.58
CA VAL A 39 13.14 4.32 2.88
C VAL A 39 14.50 3.68 2.66
N LEU A 40 14.72 2.52 3.30
CA LEU A 40 16.02 1.84 3.25
C LEU A 40 16.36 1.36 1.86
N ALA A 41 17.55 1.73 1.40
CA ALA A 41 18.03 1.35 0.08
C ALA A 41 18.27 -0.15 -0.06
N THR A 42 18.34 -0.87 1.08
CA THR A 42 18.53 -2.32 1.08
C THR A 42 17.24 -3.09 0.81
N THR A 43 16.08 -2.41 0.83
CA THR A 43 14.80 -3.04 0.52
C THR A 43 14.46 -2.85 -0.96
N MET A 44 13.43 -3.54 -1.41
CA MET A 44 12.91 -3.40 -2.78
C MET A 44 11.98 -2.21 -2.92
N LEU A 45 11.58 -1.60 -1.80
CA LEU A 45 10.58 -0.54 -1.82
C LEU A 45 11.01 0.67 -2.68
N PRO A 46 12.26 1.16 -2.63
CA PRO A 46 12.63 2.29 -3.49
C PRO A 46 12.39 2.02 -4.97
N PHE A 47 12.68 0.81 -5.43
CA PHE A 47 12.41 0.44 -6.83
C PHE A 47 10.93 0.42 -7.12
N ALA A 48 10.13 -0.12 -6.18
CA ALA A 48 8.68 -0.17 -6.35
C ALA A 48 8.10 1.25 -6.43
N LEU A 49 8.56 2.16 -5.56
CA LEU A 49 8.06 3.52 -5.56
C LEU A 49 8.46 4.27 -6.83
N ASP A 50 9.68 4.04 -7.31
CA ASP A 50 10.14 4.65 -8.54
C ASP A 50 9.28 4.19 -9.74
N PHE A 51 9.03 2.88 -9.81
CA PHE A 51 8.18 2.31 -10.85
C PHE A 51 6.77 2.89 -10.78
N MET A 52 6.20 2.96 -9.57
CA MET A 52 4.85 3.47 -9.38
C MET A 52 4.72 4.94 -9.77
N ALA A 53 5.73 5.75 -9.46
CA ALA A 53 5.71 7.15 -9.86
C ALA A 53 5.64 7.30 -11.38
N GLY A 54 6.39 6.47 -12.10
CA GLY A 54 6.35 6.45 -13.57
C GLY A 54 4.99 6.01 -14.10
N GLU A 55 4.42 4.96 -13.50
CA GLU A 55 3.13 4.44 -13.94
C GLU A 55 2.01 5.44 -13.67
N LEU A 56 2.07 6.16 -12.56
CA LEU A 56 1.06 7.18 -12.26
C LEU A 56 1.02 8.26 -13.32
N ARG A 57 2.17 8.62 -13.87
CA ARG A 57 2.21 9.61 -14.96
C ARG A 57 1.51 9.10 -16.22
N LEU A 58 1.54 7.78 -16.44
CA LEU A 58 0.97 7.19 -17.65
C LEU A 58 -0.50 6.83 -17.50
N THR A 59 -0.88 6.26 -16.38
CA THR A 59 -2.22 5.71 -16.17
C THR A 59 -3.07 6.50 -15.21
N GLY A 60 -2.44 7.25 -14.31
CA GLY A 60 -3.12 7.98 -13.25
C GLY A 60 -3.67 7.10 -12.13
N GLY A 61 -3.50 5.78 -12.20
CA GLY A 61 -4.07 4.85 -11.23
C GLY A 61 -3.04 4.23 -10.31
N PHE A 62 -3.25 4.38 -9.02
CA PHE A 62 -2.34 3.82 -8.01
C PHE A 62 -2.45 2.29 -7.98
N ALA A 63 -3.70 1.77 -7.97
CA ALA A 63 -3.91 0.33 -7.95
C ALA A 63 -3.40 -0.33 -9.23
N THR A 64 -3.55 0.35 -10.38
CA THR A 64 -3.04 -0.15 -11.64
C THR A 64 -1.53 -0.32 -11.58
N ALA A 65 -0.84 0.65 -10.98
CA ALA A 65 0.61 0.57 -10.82
C ALA A 65 1.00 -0.60 -9.91
N MET A 66 0.28 -0.76 -8.78
CA MET A 66 0.55 -1.86 -7.86
C MET A 66 0.34 -3.22 -8.51
N ALA A 67 -0.70 -3.33 -9.35
CA ALA A 67 -1.01 -4.59 -10.03
C ALA A 67 0.10 -5.04 -10.98
N ARG A 68 0.94 -4.11 -11.43
CA ARG A 68 2.07 -4.44 -12.30
C ARG A 68 3.29 -4.93 -11.52
N LEU A 69 3.20 -4.97 -10.19
CA LEU A 69 4.24 -5.50 -9.31
C LEU A 69 3.68 -6.64 -8.47
N PRO A 70 3.18 -7.72 -9.11
CA PRO A 70 2.44 -8.77 -8.38
C PRO A 70 3.34 -9.61 -7.47
N HIS A 71 4.65 -9.55 -7.64
CA HIS A 71 5.57 -10.26 -6.75
C HIS A 71 5.94 -9.41 -5.53
N TYR A 72 5.58 -8.15 -5.53
CA TYR A 72 5.87 -7.25 -4.42
C TYR A 72 4.60 -6.91 -3.63
N PHE A 73 3.55 -6.46 -4.32
CA PHE A 73 2.27 -6.15 -3.67
C PHE A 73 1.31 -7.32 -3.81
N THR A 74 0.60 -7.64 -2.72
CA THR A 74 -0.33 -8.76 -2.71
C THR A 74 -1.63 -8.40 -3.43
N PRO A 75 -2.41 -9.41 -3.86
CA PRO A 75 -3.74 -9.14 -4.41
C PRO A 75 -4.64 -8.37 -3.45
N PHE A 76 -4.54 -8.65 -2.15
CA PHE A 76 -5.32 -7.93 -1.15
C PHE A 76 -4.98 -6.44 -1.17
N GLN A 77 -3.69 -6.10 -1.18
CA GLN A 77 -3.26 -4.71 -1.19
C GLN A 77 -3.79 -3.98 -2.43
N THR A 78 -3.62 -4.59 -3.58
CA THR A 78 -4.07 -3.99 -4.84
C THR A 78 -5.60 -3.83 -4.86
N TYR A 79 -6.33 -4.83 -4.34
CA TYR A 79 -7.78 -4.78 -4.31
C TYR A 79 -8.28 -3.63 -3.42
N VAL A 80 -7.72 -3.50 -2.23
CA VAL A 80 -8.14 -2.47 -1.26
C VAL A 80 -7.91 -1.08 -1.85
N VAL A 81 -6.74 -0.84 -2.44
CA VAL A 81 -6.45 0.45 -3.05
C VAL A 81 -7.37 0.69 -4.24
N GLY A 82 -7.64 -0.33 -5.04
CA GLY A 82 -8.53 -0.20 -6.20
C GLY A 82 -9.93 0.19 -5.80
N GLU A 83 -10.44 -0.38 -4.70
CA GLU A 83 -11.78 -0.02 -4.22
C GLU A 83 -11.83 1.44 -3.75
N ALA A 84 -10.75 1.91 -3.12
CA ALA A 84 -10.68 3.30 -2.66
C ALA A 84 -10.59 4.28 -3.82
N GLU A 85 -10.03 3.87 -4.95
CA GLU A 85 -9.85 4.74 -6.11
C GLU A 85 -11.07 4.82 -7.01
N LYS A 86 -12.07 3.98 -6.81
CA LYS A 86 -13.27 4.03 -7.66
C LYS A 86 -13.96 5.36 -7.49
N ALA A 87 -14.54 5.86 -8.59
CA ALA A 87 -15.19 7.17 -8.61
C ALA A 87 -16.29 7.29 -7.56
N GLU A 88 -16.96 6.18 -7.24
CA GLU A 88 -18.03 6.16 -6.25
C GLU A 88 -17.54 5.86 -4.85
N GLY A 89 -16.24 5.67 -4.70
CA GLY A 89 -15.53 5.45 -3.44
C GLY A 89 -16.28 4.70 -2.38
N ARG A 90 -15.89 3.43 -2.12
CA ARG A 90 -16.50 2.70 -1.00
C ARG A 90 -15.97 3.19 0.33
N PHE A 91 -14.78 3.78 0.31
CA PHE A 91 -14.19 4.38 1.49
C PHE A 91 -13.01 5.26 1.07
N ASP A 92 -12.58 6.11 1.99
CA ASP A 92 -11.50 7.07 1.76
C ASP A 92 -10.18 6.37 1.48
N PHE A 93 -9.37 6.93 0.57
CA PHE A 93 -8.05 6.41 0.25
C PHE A 93 -7.14 6.33 1.48
N ARG A 94 -7.29 7.28 2.41
CA ARG A 94 -6.51 7.25 3.67
C ARG A 94 -6.88 6.05 4.53
N ILE A 95 -8.15 5.63 4.52
CA ILE A 95 -8.56 4.42 5.22
C ILE A 95 -7.91 3.20 4.57
N ALA A 96 -7.85 3.18 3.23
CA ALA A 96 -7.16 2.09 2.54
C ALA A 96 -5.71 1.99 2.99
N LEU A 97 -5.00 3.13 3.06
CA LEU A 97 -3.61 3.14 3.49
C LEU A 97 -3.45 2.67 4.92
N GLU A 98 -4.38 3.03 5.80
CA GLU A 98 -4.36 2.55 7.18
C GLU A 98 -4.54 1.04 7.23
N ILE A 99 -5.46 0.49 6.44
CA ILE A 99 -5.67 -0.95 6.36
C ILE A 99 -4.39 -1.66 5.94
N LEU A 100 -3.74 -1.15 4.90
CA LEU A 100 -2.51 -1.75 4.39
C LEU A 100 -1.38 -1.63 5.40
N GLN A 101 -1.27 -0.49 6.08
CA GLN A 101 -0.27 -0.29 7.12
C GLN A 101 -0.41 -1.35 8.22
N ARG A 102 -1.62 -1.53 8.72
CA ARG A 102 -1.84 -2.49 9.82
C ARG A 102 -1.60 -3.92 9.38
N GLU A 103 -1.98 -4.26 8.16
CA GLU A 103 -1.75 -5.61 7.66
C GLU A 103 -0.26 -5.93 7.59
N VAL A 104 0.55 -5.02 7.02
CA VAL A 104 1.98 -5.28 6.92
C VAL A 104 2.67 -5.23 8.28
N GLU A 105 2.13 -4.44 9.23
CA GLU A 105 2.63 -4.46 10.61
C GLU A 105 2.43 -5.83 11.23
N TYR A 106 1.26 -6.44 11.03
CA TYR A 106 1.02 -7.81 11.51
C TYR A 106 2.00 -8.79 10.88
N ARG A 107 2.25 -8.67 9.58
CA ARG A 107 3.22 -9.53 8.91
C ARG A 107 4.63 -9.33 9.45
N ALA A 108 5.02 -8.10 9.71
CA ALA A 108 6.34 -7.78 10.28
C ALA A 108 6.48 -8.38 11.68
N GLN A 109 5.38 -8.50 12.42
CA GLN A 109 5.37 -9.08 13.76
C GLN A 109 5.31 -10.60 13.73
N GLY A 110 5.22 -11.21 12.55
CA GLY A 110 5.20 -12.67 12.43
C GLY A 110 3.82 -13.28 12.59
N ALA A 111 2.75 -12.53 12.32
CA ALA A 111 1.40 -13.06 12.40
C ALA A 111 1.25 -14.29 11.48
N SER A 112 0.49 -15.28 11.96
CA SER A 112 0.26 -16.50 11.20
C SER A 112 -0.57 -16.21 9.95
N PRO A 113 -0.51 -17.11 8.92
CA PRO A 113 -1.37 -16.95 7.75
C PRO A 113 -2.86 -16.87 8.13
N GLN A 114 -3.27 -17.63 9.15
CA GLN A 114 -4.66 -17.58 9.63
C GLN A 114 -4.99 -16.23 10.23
N GLY A 115 -4.06 -15.65 11.00
CA GLY A 115 -4.25 -14.32 11.59
C GLY A 115 -4.37 -13.25 10.53
N ILE A 116 -3.53 -13.31 9.51
CA ILE A 116 -3.59 -12.38 8.38
C ILE A 116 -4.92 -12.53 7.64
N PHE A 117 -5.35 -13.77 7.38
CA PHE A 117 -6.62 -14.02 6.70
C PHE A 117 -7.79 -13.43 7.50
N LEU A 118 -7.80 -13.65 8.81
CA LEU A 118 -8.89 -13.13 9.66
C LEU A 118 -8.91 -11.61 9.64
N TYR A 119 -7.73 -10.96 9.68
CA TYR A 119 -7.66 -9.52 9.60
C TYR A 119 -8.25 -9.02 8.27
N GLN A 120 -7.83 -9.65 7.17
CA GLN A 120 -8.31 -9.25 5.85
C GLN A 120 -9.82 -9.43 5.72
N PHE A 121 -10.32 -10.58 6.16
CA PHE A 121 -11.75 -10.88 6.08
C PHE A 121 -12.56 -9.87 6.89
N GLU A 122 -12.15 -9.64 8.14
CA GLU A 122 -12.84 -8.69 9.01
C GLU A 122 -12.86 -7.29 8.41
N THR A 123 -11.72 -6.88 7.85
CA THR A 123 -11.58 -5.56 7.25
C THR A 123 -12.52 -5.39 6.05
N LEU A 124 -12.59 -6.41 5.19
CA LEU A 124 -13.46 -6.35 4.02
C LEU A 124 -14.93 -6.28 4.45
N CYS A 125 -15.30 -7.05 5.46
CA CYS A 125 -16.68 -7.03 5.98
C CYS A 125 -17.03 -5.68 6.60
N ARG A 126 -16.11 -5.15 7.42
CA ARG A 126 -16.35 -3.88 8.11
C ARG A 126 -16.54 -2.74 7.12
N ASN A 127 -15.81 -2.75 6.03
CA ASN A 127 -15.85 -1.69 5.03
C ASN A 127 -16.73 -2.04 3.83
N ARG A 128 -17.43 -3.16 3.89
CA ARG A 128 -18.36 -3.61 2.85
C ARG A 128 -17.71 -3.77 1.49
N LEU A 129 -16.51 -4.33 1.49
CA LEU A 129 -15.76 -4.57 0.25
C LEU A 129 -15.93 -5.97 -0.30
N GLY A 130 -16.70 -6.80 0.34
CA GLY A 130 -16.88 -8.19 -0.04
C GLY A 130 -17.45 -8.44 -1.42
#